data_e86a20b0298c9603f1c4338588ace7f9
#
_entry.id   e86a20b0298c9603f1c4338588ace7f9
#
_cell.length_a   1.000
_cell.length_b   1.000
_cell.length_c   1.000
_cell.angle_alpha   90.00
_cell.angle_beta   90.00
_cell.angle_gamma   90.00
#
_symmetry.space_group_name_H-M   'P 1'
#
loop_
_entity.id
_entity.type
_entity.pdbx_description
1 polymer ?
#
loop_
_entity_poly.entity_id
_entity_poly.type
_entity_poly.pdbx_seq_one_letter_code
_entity_poly.pdbx_strand_id
1 'polypeptide(L)'
;MIELIEVLKAVLFGIVEGVTEWLPISSTGHLILLNEVVKLKVSDEFYSMFEVVIQLGAILAVVVLFWSQIWPFGRKNNVAPLTKRGPGAWIKTDIFKLWFHILVSTIPAAVIGVLADDWVEEHFYNYQMVSVMLILFGIAFILIENSHKGKNSRINSLADIGYDTALFIGLFQLIAAIFPGTSRSGATIVGALLIGVSRTVAAEYTFFLAIPVMFGASILKIAKFGLDFSTSEVVILFVGCVIAFAVSLIVIRFLMGYIKKHDFKVFGYYRIILGVFVLAWGFLGALHA
;
A
#
# COMPACT_ATOMS: atom_id res chain seq x y z
N MET A 1 29.00 6.82 -15.64
CA MET A 1 29.13 7.75 -14.49
C MET A 1 27.71 8.08 -14.03
N ILE A 2 27.41 7.90 -12.74
CA ILE A 2 26.06 8.19 -12.22
C ILE A 2 25.89 9.71 -12.18
N GLU A 3 24.84 10.21 -12.82
CA GLU A 3 24.53 11.64 -12.75
C GLU A 3 23.91 11.95 -11.38
N LEU A 4 24.48 12.89 -10.63
CA LEU A 4 23.97 13.29 -9.29
C LEU A 4 22.48 13.68 -9.35
N ILE A 5 22.04 14.26 -10.46
CA ILE A 5 20.66 14.68 -10.66
C ILE A 5 19.69 13.49 -10.64
N GLU A 6 20.07 12.33 -11.20
CA GLU A 6 19.21 11.14 -11.19
C GLU A 6 19.10 10.55 -9.78
N VAL A 7 20.16 10.62 -8.97
CA VAL A 7 20.12 10.26 -7.56
C VAL A 7 19.18 11.18 -6.77
N LEU A 8 19.23 12.50 -7.02
CA LEU A 8 18.32 13.44 -6.37
C LEU A 8 16.87 13.22 -6.76
N LYS A 9 16.61 12.88 -8.03
CA LYS A 9 15.27 12.46 -8.47
C LYS A 9 14.81 11.19 -7.73
N ALA A 10 15.68 10.16 -7.61
CA ALA A 10 15.36 8.95 -6.85
C ALA A 10 15.03 9.24 -5.39
N VAL A 11 15.73 10.20 -4.76
CA VAL A 11 15.38 10.69 -3.41
C VAL A 11 13.95 11.26 -3.40
N LEU A 12 13.60 12.08 -4.39
CA LEU A 12 12.26 12.69 -4.46
C LEU A 12 11.17 11.62 -4.66
N PHE A 13 11.39 10.64 -5.57
CA PHE A 13 10.50 9.50 -5.74
C PHE A 13 10.33 8.69 -4.45
N GLY A 14 11.43 8.40 -3.74
CA GLY A 14 11.39 7.72 -2.45
C GLY A 14 10.63 8.49 -1.36
N ILE A 15 10.74 9.84 -1.34
CA ILE A 15 9.96 10.69 -0.42
C ILE A 15 8.47 10.59 -0.74
N VAL A 16 8.10 10.78 -2.00
CA VAL A 16 6.69 10.72 -2.44
C VAL A 16 6.11 9.36 -2.14
N GLU A 17 6.81 8.27 -2.49
CA GLU A 17 6.38 6.90 -2.17
C GLU A 17 6.19 6.69 -0.67
N GLY A 18 7.21 7.03 0.14
CA GLY A 18 7.16 6.85 1.58
C GLY A 18 6.06 7.64 2.29
N VAL A 19 5.64 8.78 1.71
CA VAL A 19 4.51 9.57 2.22
C VAL A 19 3.18 8.98 1.76
N THR A 20 3.04 8.71 0.47
CA THR A 20 1.72 8.48 -0.16
C THR A 20 1.26 7.03 -0.10
N GLU A 21 2.16 6.08 0.16
CA GLU A 21 1.81 4.67 0.27
C GLU A 21 0.98 4.35 1.52
N TRP A 22 1.32 4.96 2.65
CA TRP A 22 0.63 4.70 3.92
C TRP A 22 -0.60 5.56 4.13
N LEU A 23 -0.54 6.79 3.65
CA LEU A 23 -1.73 7.64 3.61
C LEU A 23 -2.68 7.10 2.52
N PRO A 24 -3.99 6.99 2.79
CA PRO A 24 -4.91 6.42 1.81
C PRO A 24 -5.24 7.44 0.69
N ILE A 25 -4.19 7.94 -0.02
CA ILE A 25 -4.28 9.00 -1.04
C ILE A 25 -3.78 8.60 -2.43
N SER A 26 -3.33 7.34 -2.62
CA SER A 26 -2.81 6.76 -3.86
C SER A 26 -1.39 7.20 -4.22
N SER A 27 -0.41 6.36 -3.89
CA SER A 27 0.99 6.53 -4.32
C SER A 27 1.11 6.57 -5.85
N THR A 28 0.45 5.65 -6.55
CA THR A 28 0.43 5.59 -8.04
C THR A 28 0.04 6.93 -8.66
N GLY A 29 -1.05 7.56 -8.18
CA GLY A 29 -1.48 8.86 -8.72
C GLY A 29 -0.43 9.97 -8.56
N HIS A 30 0.32 9.94 -7.44
CA HIS A 30 1.39 10.91 -7.18
C HIS A 30 2.65 10.62 -7.99
N LEU A 31 3.02 9.34 -8.13
CA LEU A 31 4.22 8.96 -8.91
C LEU A 31 4.04 9.24 -10.40
N ILE A 32 2.83 9.03 -10.96
CA ILE A 32 2.51 9.43 -12.34
C ILE A 32 2.73 10.95 -12.52
N LEU A 33 2.14 11.78 -11.66
CA LEU A 33 2.31 13.22 -11.74
C LEU A 33 3.77 13.66 -11.54
N LEU A 34 4.47 13.01 -10.62
CA LEU A 34 5.88 13.31 -10.39
C LEU A 34 6.72 12.97 -11.62
N ASN A 35 6.47 11.83 -12.25
CA ASN A 35 7.22 11.39 -13.43
C ASN A 35 7.02 12.31 -14.63
N GLU A 36 5.85 12.94 -14.79
CA GLU A 36 5.63 13.94 -15.82
C GLU A 36 6.49 15.20 -15.64
N VAL A 37 6.75 15.61 -14.40
CA VAL A 37 7.51 16.82 -14.08
C VAL A 37 9.00 16.55 -13.89
N VAL A 38 9.32 15.40 -13.29
CA VAL A 38 10.68 15.02 -12.84
C VAL A 38 11.03 13.65 -13.42
N LYS A 39 11.01 13.52 -14.75
CA LYS A 39 11.26 12.26 -15.43
C LYS A 39 12.66 11.71 -15.11
N LEU A 40 12.74 10.45 -14.62
CA LEU A 40 13.99 9.71 -14.48
C LEU A 40 14.56 9.38 -15.86
N LYS A 41 15.88 9.50 -16.02
CA LYS A 41 16.58 9.17 -17.27
C LYS A 41 16.95 7.68 -17.28
N VAL A 42 15.93 6.84 -17.36
CA VAL A 42 16.00 5.38 -17.38
C VAL A 42 15.08 4.83 -18.46
N SER A 43 15.14 3.54 -18.76
CA SER A 43 14.17 2.91 -19.67
C SER A 43 12.78 2.86 -19.04
N ASP A 44 11.74 2.79 -19.87
CA ASP A 44 10.35 2.69 -19.38
C ASP A 44 10.12 1.39 -18.62
N GLU A 45 10.79 0.30 -19.06
CA GLU A 45 10.74 -1.00 -18.35
C GLU A 45 11.38 -0.91 -16.96
N PHE A 46 12.53 -0.22 -16.84
CA PHE A 46 13.13 0.01 -15.52
C PHE A 46 12.25 0.89 -14.66
N TYR A 47 11.64 1.95 -15.19
CA TYR A 47 10.75 2.82 -14.42
C TYR A 47 9.53 2.03 -13.90
N SER A 48 8.88 1.23 -14.75
CA SER A 48 7.75 0.37 -14.34
C SER A 48 8.13 -0.62 -13.23
N MET A 49 9.34 -1.17 -13.27
CA MET A 49 9.87 -2.01 -12.18
C MET A 49 10.20 -1.17 -10.94
N PHE A 50 10.86 -0.02 -11.11
CA PHE A 50 11.31 0.86 -10.02
C PHE A 50 10.15 1.34 -9.14
N GLU A 51 9.05 1.83 -9.73
CA GLU A 51 7.90 2.35 -8.95
C GLU A 51 7.24 1.28 -8.05
N VAL A 52 7.33 0.00 -8.44
CA VAL A 52 6.83 -1.11 -7.63
C VAL A 52 7.85 -1.55 -6.59
N VAL A 53 9.14 -1.61 -6.96
CA VAL A 53 10.17 -2.15 -6.08
C VAL A 53 10.57 -1.17 -4.97
N ILE A 54 10.46 0.14 -5.16
CA ILE A 54 10.68 1.10 -4.05
C ILE A 54 9.70 0.90 -2.89
N GLN A 55 8.53 0.30 -3.14
CA GLN A 55 7.57 -0.10 -2.12
C GLN A 55 8.16 -1.12 -1.13
N LEU A 56 9.17 -1.92 -1.53
CA LEU A 56 9.89 -2.80 -0.59
C LEU A 56 10.59 -1.99 0.51
N GLY A 57 11.13 -0.82 0.17
CA GLY A 57 11.65 0.09 1.17
C GLY A 57 10.56 0.51 2.15
N ALA A 58 9.41 0.93 1.63
CA ALA A 58 8.28 1.33 2.46
C ALA A 58 7.79 0.20 3.36
N ILE A 59 7.66 -1.05 2.83
CA ILE A 59 7.17 -2.19 3.62
C ILE A 59 8.12 -2.60 4.74
N LEU A 60 9.43 -2.44 4.57
CA LEU A 60 10.39 -2.70 5.63
C LEU A 60 10.14 -1.83 6.86
N ALA A 61 9.57 -0.62 6.69
CA ALA A 61 9.18 0.23 7.81
C ALA A 61 8.06 -0.41 8.64
N VAL A 62 7.07 -1.05 8.00
CA VAL A 62 6.02 -1.82 8.71
C VAL A 62 6.65 -2.98 9.46
N VAL A 63 7.51 -3.75 8.82
CA VAL A 63 8.18 -4.90 9.46
C VAL A 63 8.95 -4.45 10.70
N VAL A 64 9.67 -3.35 10.64
CA VAL A 64 10.44 -2.83 11.79
C VAL A 64 9.52 -2.30 12.88
N LEU A 65 8.51 -1.50 12.54
CA LEU A 65 7.62 -0.87 13.54
C LEU A 65 6.72 -1.87 14.25
N PHE A 66 6.27 -2.91 13.54
CA PHE A 66 5.30 -3.87 14.03
C PHE A 66 5.89 -5.27 14.23
N TRP A 67 7.22 -5.40 14.32
CA TRP A 67 7.92 -6.69 14.44
C TRP A 67 7.33 -7.61 15.49
N SER A 68 7.02 -7.09 16.67
CA SER A 68 6.44 -7.89 17.78
C SER A 68 5.04 -8.42 17.50
N GLN A 69 4.29 -7.79 16.59
CA GLN A 69 2.92 -8.15 16.23
C GLN A 69 2.86 -9.11 15.03
N ILE A 70 3.94 -9.17 14.21
CA ILE A 70 3.98 -9.98 12.99
C ILE A 70 4.93 -11.18 13.09
N TRP A 71 5.89 -11.18 14.03
CA TRP A 71 6.85 -12.25 14.19
C TRP A 71 6.29 -13.40 15.03
N PRO A 72 6.03 -14.60 14.44
CA PRO A 72 5.26 -15.65 15.08
C PRO A 72 6.05 -16.51 16.07
N PHE A 73 7.34 -16.22 16.31
CA PHE A 73 8.20 -17.03 17.16
C PHE A 73 8.73 -16.24 18.36
N GLY A 74 8.84 -16.90 19.51
CA GLY A 74 9.44 -16.36 20.73
C GLY A 74 8.57 -16.59 21.97
N ARG A 75 9.20 -16.63 23.14
CA ARG A 75 8.48 -16.77 24.43
C ARG A 75 7.99 -15.43 24.99
N LYS A 76 8.74 -14.37 24.72
CA LYS A 76 8.39 -13.04 25.22
C LYS A 76 7.08 -12.57 24.58
N ASN A 77 6.14 -12.13 25.43
CA ASN A 77 4.81 -11.66 25.02
C ASN A 77 4.00 -12.71 24.22
N ASN A 78 4.23 -13.99 24.44
CA ASN A 78 3.43 -15.04 23.83
C ASN A 78 2.15 -15.27 24.66
N VAL A 79 1.05 -14.66 24.23
CA VAL A 79 -0.27 -14.75 24.90
C VAL A 79 -1.04 -16.01 24.50
N ALA A 80 -0.69 -16.64 23.38
CA ALA A 80 -1.35 -17.83 22.84
C ALA A 80 -0.32 -18.88 22.37
N PRO A 81 0.45 -19.51 23.27
CA PRO A 81 1.43 -20.52 22.89
C PRO A 81 0.75 -21.79 22.38
N LEU A 82 1.32 -22.42 21.36
CA LEU A 82 0.82 -23.69 20.82
C LEU A 82 0.80 -24.80 21.91
N THR A 83 1.81 -24.81 22.78
CA THR A 83 1.87 -25.70 23.95
C THR A 83 2.43 -24.95 25.17
N LYS A 84 2.07 -25.35 26.37
CA LYS A 84 2.55 -24.71 27.60
C LYS A 84 4.05 -24.93 27.86
N ARG A 85 4.65 -26.01 27.34
CA ARG A 85 6.06 -26.38 27.53
C ARG A 85 6.67 -26.92 26.23
N GLY A 86 7.99 -26.97 26.16
CA GLY A 86 8.71 -27.50 25.01
C GLY A 86 8.80 -26.53 23.82
N PRO A 87 9.12 -27.00 22.60
CA PRO A 87 9.29 -26.17 21.42
C PRO A 87 8.03 -25.39 21.01
N GLY A 88 6.84 -25.94 21.22
CA GLY A 88 5.58 -25.28 20.91
C GLY A 88 5.27 -24.04 21.77
N ALA A 89 5.96 -23.88 22.93
CA ALA A 89 5.86 -22.66 23.73
C ALA A 89 6.50 -21.42 23.06
N TRP A 90 7.27 -21.61 22.00
CA TRP A 90 7.85 -20.54 21.20
C TRP A 90 6.95 -20.08 20.06
N ILE A 91 5.90 -20.83 19.74
CA ILE A 91 4.99 -20.58 18.62
C ILE A 91 3.82 -19.74 19.13
N LYS A 92 3.61 -18.56 18.53
CA LYS A 92 2.52 -17.64 18.83
C LYS A 92 1.37 -17.93 17.86
N THR A 93 0.37 -18.66 18.31
CA THR A 93 -0.74 -19.12 17.44
C THR A 93 -1.68 -17.99 17.01
N ASP A 94 -1.79 -16.93 17.78
CA ASP A 94 -2.51 -15.71 17.46
C ASP A 94 -1.90 -15.01 16.22
N ILE A 95 -0.57 -14.92 16.17
CA ILE A 95 0.14 -14.33 15.02
C ILE A 95 0.04 -15.24 13.79
N PHE A 96 0.12 -16.57 13.96
CA PHE A 96 -0.13 -17.49 12.85
C PHE A 96 -1.55 -17.37 12.28
N LYS A 97 -2.57 -17.24 13.13
CA LYS A 97 -3.95 -16.99 12.69
C LYS A 97 -4.05 -15.68 11.91
N LEU A 98 -3.42 -14.60 12.40
CA LEU A 98 -3.36 -13.32 11.68
C LEU A 98 -2.74 -13.49 10.28
N TRP A 99 -1.63 -14.22 10.15
CA TRP A 99 -1.01 -14.50 8.85
C TRP A 99 -1.92 -15.30 7.91
N PHE A 100 -2.68 -16.28 8.43
CA PHE A 100 -3.67 -16.99 7.61
C PHE A 100 -4.78 -16.07 7.11
N HIS A 101 -5.28 -15.15 7.94
CA HIS A 101 -6.25 -14.14 7.50
C HIS A 101 -5.65 -13.21 6.44
N ILE A 102 -4.41 -12.76 6.61
CA ILE A 102 -3.69 -11.94 5.63
C ILE A 102 -3.55 -12.69 4.30
N LEU A 103 -3.19 -13.98 4.32
CA LEU A 103 -3.10 -14.80 3.10
C LEU A 103 -4.46 -14.89 2.39
N VAL A 104 -5.55 -15.10 3.11
CA VAL A 104 -6.91 -15.10 2.53
C VAL A 104 -7.22 -13.76 1.86
N SER A 105 -6.88 -12.63 2.49
CA SER A 105 -7.05 -11.30 1.89
C SER A 105 -6.13 -11.04 0.69
N THR A 106 -4.99 -11.72 0.63
CA THR A 106 -4.01 -11.56 -0.47
C THR A 106 -4.46 -12.26 -1.75
N ILE A 107 -5.10 -13.44 -1.64
CA ILE A 107 -5.43 -14.33 -2.77
C ILE A 107 -6.19 -13.62 -3.91
N PRO A 108 -7.28 -12.86 -3.68
CA PRO A 108 -8.04 -12.26 -4.78
C PRO A 108 -7.18 -11.35 -5.67
N ALA A 109 -6.40 -10.47 -5.06
CA ALA A 109 -5.53 -9.55 -5.79
C ALA A 109 -4.31 -10.26 -6.42
N ALA A 110 -3.76 -11.27 -5.76
CA ALA A 110 -2.64 -12.04 -6.28
C ALA A 110 -3.03 -12.83 -7.55
N VAL A 111 -4.23 -13.40 -7.59
CA VAL A 111 -4.73 -14.11 -8.77
C VAL A 111 -4.78 -13.17 -9.99
N ILE A 112 -5.33 -11.98 -9.82
CA ILE A 112 -5.40 -10.99 -10.92
C ILE A 112 -4.00 -10.47 -11.26
N GLY A 113 -3.16 -10.15 -10.29
CA GLY A 113 -1.81 -9.66 -10.53
C GLY A 113 -0.92 -10.67 -11.27
N VAL A 114 -1.15 -11.99 -11.10
CA VAL A 114 -0.40 -13.01 -11.85
C VAL A 114 -1.00 -13.29 -13.23
N LEU A 115 -2.32 -13.31 -13.35
CA LEU A 115 -3.01 -13.76 -14.57
C LEU A 115 -3.35 -12.63 -15.54
N ALA A 116 -3.48 -11.40 -15.07
CA ALA A 116 -4.04 -10.31 -15.85
C ALA A 116 -3.27 -8.98 -15.71
N ASP A 117 -2.07 -8.95 -15.12
CA ASP A 117 -1.28 -7.72 -14.89
C ASP A 117 -1.11 -6.92 -16.19
N ASP A 118 -0.60 -7.56 -17.25
CA ASP A 118 -0.35 -6.90 -18.53
C ASP A 118 -1.65 -6.36 -19.17
N TRP A 119 -2.74 -7.13 -19.09
CA TRP A 119 -4.04 -6.70 -19.60
C TRP A 119 -4.61 -5.51 -18.81
N VAL A 120 -4.45 -5.51 -17.48
CA VAL A 120 -4.86 -4.40 -16.61
C VAL A 120 -4.04 -3.15 -16.91
N GLU A 121 -2.72 -3.30 -17.05
CA GLU A 121 -1.81 -2.20 -17.38
C GLU A 121 -2.20 -1.57 -18.72
N GLU A 122 -2.43 -2.38 -19.76
CA GLU A 122 -2.81 -1.90 -21.10
C GLU A 122 -4.15 -1.14 -21.13
N HIS A 123 -5.17 -1.60 -20.35
CA HIS A 123 -6.52 -1.09 -20.47
C HIS A 123 -6.89 -0.02 -19.45
N PHE A 124 -6.30 -0.07 -18.25
CA PHE A 124 -6.69 0.79 -17.12
C PHE A 124 -5.59 1.74 -16.64
N TYR A 125 -4.32 1.54 -17.05
CA TYR A 125 -3.23 2.41 -16.58
C TYR A 125 -3.19 3.71 -17.40
N ASN A 126 -4.15 4.57 -17.14
CA ASN A 126 -4.28 5.88 -17.78
C ASN A 126 -4.81 6.92 -16.78
N TYR A 127 -4.56 8.21 -17.06
CA TYR A 127 -4.91 9.30 -16.16
C TYR A 127 -6.42 9.44 -15.92
N GLN A 128 -7.27 9.06 -16.88
CA GLN A 128 -8.71 9.09 -16.74
C GLN A 128 -9.18 8.11 -15.65
N MET A 129 -8.71 6.86 -15.71
CA MET A 129 -9.03 5.84 -14.71
C MET A 129 -8.51 6.23 -13.35
N VAL A 130 -7.23 6.69 -13.27
CA VAL A 130 -6.63 7.17 -12.02
C VAL A 130 -7.47 8.28 -11.40
N SER A 131 -7.90 9.27 -12.20
CA SER A 131 -8.71 10.40 -11.73
C SER A 131 -10.07 9.95 -11.22
N VAL A 132 -10.76 9.11 -11.99
CA VAL A 132 -12.08 8.59 -11.60
C VAL A 132 -11.99 7.82 -10.30
N MET A 133 -11.01 6.94 -10.15
CA MET A 133 -10.85 6.14 -8.94
C MET A 133 -10.41 6.96 -7.72
N LEU A 134 -9.60 7.99 -7.93
CA LEU A 134 -9.29 8.97 -6.87
C LEU A 134 -10.57 9.63 -6.34
N ILE A 135 -11.42 10.12 -7.24
CA ILE A 135 -12.67 10.80 -6.89
C ILE A 135 -13.65 9.82 -6.22
N LEU A 136 -13.87 8.64 -6.81
CA LEU A 136 -14.82 7.66 -6.29
C LEU A 136 -14.46 7.20 -4.87
N PHE A 137 -13.20 6.83 -4.64
CA PHE A 137 -12.75 6.42 -3.31
C PHE A 137 -12.61 7.59 -2.34
N GLY A 138 -12.39 8.82 -2.84
CA GLY A 138 -12.49 10.03 -2.05
C GLY A 138 -13.90 10.24 -1.50
N ILE A 139 -14.92 10.10 -2.37
CA ILE A 139 -16.33 10.15 -1.99
C ILE A 139 -16.68 9.00 -1.02
N ALA A 140 -16.20 7.78 -1.30
CA ALA A 140 -16.42 6.62 -0.44
C ALA A 140 -15.93 6.85 0.99
N PHE A 141 -14.73 7.42 1.18
CA PHE A 141 -14.24 7.78 2.51
C PHE A 141 -15.17 8.74 3.24
N ILE A 142 -15.65 9.79 2.58
CA ILE A 142 -16.52 10.78 3.18
C ILE A 142 -17.85 10.15 3.59
N LEU A 143 -18.46 9.35 2.70
CA LEU A 143 -19.76 8.71 2.95
C LEU A 143 -19.67 7.70 4.10
N ILE A 144 -18.63 6.86 4.12
CA ILE A 144 -18.44 5.84 5.15
C ILE A 144 -18.20 6.49 6.51
N GLU A 145 -17.32 7.48 6.59
CA GLU A 145 -17.06 8.18 7.85
C GLU A 145 -18.29 8.90 8.39
N ASN A 146 -19.11 9.48 7.50
CA ASN A 146 -20.37 10.09 7.92
C ASN A 146 -21.38 9.05 8.41
N SER A 147 -21.44 7.87 7.80
CA SER A 147 -22.33 6.78 8.20
C SER A 147 -21.96 6.16 9.55
N HIS A 148 -20.70 6.27 9.97
CA HIS A 148 -20.17 5.75 11.23
C HIS A 148 -20.16 6.79 12.36
N LYS A 149 -20.52 8.05 12.09
CA LYS A 149 -20.55 9.09 13.08
C LYS A 149 -21.49 8.71 14.26
N GLY A 150 -20.93 8.67 15.47
CA GLY A 150 -21.67 8.30 16.69
C GLY A 150 -21.95 6.80 16.86
N LYS A 151 -21.43 5.92 15.99
CA LYS A 151 -21.56 4.47 16.13
C LYS A 151 -20.30 3.85 16.68
N ASN A 152 -20.46 2.83 17.51
CA ASN A 152 -19.34 2.01 17.98
C ASN A 152 -18.92 1.01 16.88
N SER A 153 -17.63 0.85 16.69
CA SER A 153 -17.09 -0.19 15.81
C SER A 153 -17.37 -1.58 16.36
N ARG A 154 -17.64 -2.54 15.47
CA ARG A 154 -17.93 -3.93 15.83
C ARG A 154 -16.66 -4.74 16.09
N ILE A 155 -15.59 -4.46 15.31
CA ILE A 155 -14.30 -5.15 15.36
C ILE A 155 -13.25 -4.14 15.84
N ASN A 156 -12.74 -4.34 17.06
CA ASN A 156 -11.83 -3.42 17.71
C ASN A 156 -10.43 -4.00 17.99
N SER A 157 -10.20 -5.25 17.61
CA SER A 157 -8.92 -5.94 17.73
C SER A 157 -8.62 -6.74 16.47
N LEU A 158 -7.33 -6.88 16.13
CA LEU A 158 -6.88 -7.79 15.06
C LEU A 158 -7.29 -9.25 15.33
N ALA A 159 -7.41 -9.63 16.59
CA ALA A 159 -7.85 -10.98 17.00
C ALA A 159 -9.32 -11.26 16.65
N ASP A 160 -10.15 -10.21 16.50
CA ASP A 160 -11.58 -10.31 16.18
C ASP A 160 -11.83 -10.41 14.66
N ILE A 161 -10.78 -10.27 13.81
CA ILE A 161 -10.89 -10.44 12.37
C ILE A 161 -11.09 -11.93 12.07
N GLY A 162 -12.23 -12.27 11.45
CA GLY A 162 -12.51 -13.61 10.95
C GLY A 162 -12.12 -13.77 9.46
N TYR A 163 -12.25 -14.98 8.93
CA TYR A 163 -11.96 -15.28 7.52
C TYR A 163 -12.91 -14.57 6.54
N ASP A 164 -14.17 -14.39 6.92
CA ASP A 164 -15.17 -13.62 6.20
C ASP A 164 -14.77 -12.16 6.06
N THR A 165 -14.36 -11.54 7.18
CA THR A 165 -13.83 -10.19 7.23
C THR A 165 -12.57 -10.04 6.39
N ALA A 166 -11.62 -10.98 6.52
CA ALA A 166 -10.39 -11.02 5.76
C ALA A 166 -10.64 -11.12 4.25
N LEU A 167 -11.53 -12.03 3.84
CA LEU A 167 -11.92 -12.18 2.43
C LEU A 167 -12.57 -10.92 1.89
N PHE A 168 -13.48 -10.29 2.65
CA PHE A 168 -14.14 -9.06 2.23
C PHE A 168 -13.14 -7.92 2.02
N ILE A 169 -12.17 -7.74 2.93
CA ILE A 169 -11.09 -6.77 2.76
C ILE A 169 -10.25 -7.11 1.52
N GLY A 170 -9.98 -8.41 1.28
CA GLY A 170 -9.28 -8.88 0.09
C GLY A 170 -10.01 -8.58 -1.23
N LEU A 171 -11.34 -8.64 -1.24
CA LEU A 171 -12.14 -8.23 -2.42
C LEU A 171 -12.05 -6.72 -2.68
N PHE A 172 -11.95 -5.90 -1.64
CA PHE A 172 -11.67 -4.47 -1.82
C PHE A 172 -10.24 -4.23 -2.32
N GLN A 173 -9.26 -5.02 -1.86
CA GLN A 173 -7.90 -4.98 -2.41
C GLN A 173 -7.87 -5.36 -3.90
N LEU A 174 -8.71 -6.31 -4.33
CA LEU A 174 -8.86 -6.69 -5.73
C LEU A 174 -9.27 -5.49 -6.60
N ILE A 175 -10.16 -4.61 -6.11
CA ILE A 175 -10.54 -3.38 -6.83
C ILE A 175 -9.30 -2.51 -7.08
N ALA A 176 -8.43 -2.40 -6.07
CA ALA A 176 -7.20 -1.62 -6.22
C ALA A 176 -6.15 -2.29 -7.14
N ALA A 177 -6.17 -3.61 -7.25
CA ALA A 177 -5.31 -4.34 -8.18
C ALA A 177 -5.74 -4.18 -9.65
N ILE A 178 -7.04 -3.99 -9.91
CA ILE A 178 -7.59 -3.82 -11.26
C ILE A 178 -7.59 -2.35 -11.69
N PHE A 179 -7.92 -1.43 -10.78
CA PHE A 179 -8.15 -0.02 -11.12
C PHE A 179 -7.07 0.87 -10.46
N PRO A 180 -6.07 1.33 -11.23
CA PRO A 180 -5.05 2.25 -10.73
C PRO A 180 -5.68 3.55 -10.23
N GLY A 181 -5.05 4.21 -9.27
CA GLY A 181 -5.64 5.37 -8.61
C GLY A 181 -6.54 5.04 -7.40
N THR A 182 -7.05 3.81 -7.31
CA THR A 182 -7.88 3.36 -6.16
C THR A 182 -7.12 3.49 -4.84
N SER A 183 -5.82 3.27 -4.82
CA SER A 183 -4.98 3.06 -3.64
C SER A 183 -5.28 1.75 -2.92
N ARG A 184 -4.30 0.88 -2.81
CA ARG A 184 -4.43 -0.38 -2.06
C ARG A 184 -4.86 -0.11 -0.62
N SER A 185 -4.15 0.77 0.09
CA SER A 185 -4.49 1.14 1.46
C SER A 185 -5.86 1.82 1.54
N GLY A 186 -6.20 2.67 0.57
CA GLY A 186 -7.52 3.29 0.49
C GLY A 186 -8.65 2.28 0.38
N ALA A 187 -8.54 1.33 -0.55
CA ALA A 187 -9.56 0.31 -0.78
C ALA A 187 -9.76 -0.61 0.44
N THR A 188 -8.66 -1.13 0.99
CA THR A 188 -8.73 -2.06 2.13
C THR A 188 -9.26 -1.39 3.40
N ILE A 189 -8.90 -0.12 3.66
CA ILE A 189 -9.47 0.66 4.78
C ILE A 189 -10.97 0.90 4.56
N VAL A 190 -11.38 1.33 3.36
CA VAL A 190 -12.79 1.53 3.01
C VAL A 190 -13.58 0.24 3.21
N GLY A 191 -13.08 -0.89 2.69
CA GLY A 191 -13.71 -2.20 2.88
C GLY A 191 -13.82 -2.60 4.35
N ALA A 192 -12.77 -2.42 5.13
CA ALA A 192 -12.76 -2.72 6.56
C ALA A 192 -13.76 -1.85 7.33
N LEU A 193 -13.79 -0.54 7.06
CA LEU A 193 -14.74 0.37 7.70
C LEU A 193 -16.19 0.00 7.37
N LEU A 194 -16.51 -0.36 6.12
CA LEU A 194 -17.87 -0.76 5.71
C LEU A 194 -18.48 -1.85 6.58
N ILE A 195 -17.69 -2.81 7.00
CA ILE A 195 -18.15 -3.93 7.84
C ILE A 195 -17.98 -3.68 9.33
N GLY A 196 -17.62 -2.46 9.71
CA GLY A 196 -17.57 -2.04 11.12
C GLY A 196 -16.24 -2.33 11.83
N VAL A 197 -15.14 -2.50 11.12
CA VAL A 197 -13.79 -2.53 11.70
C VAL A 197 -13.42 -1.12 12.16
N SER A 198 -12.78 -0.98 13.32
CA SER A 198 -12.31 0.31 13.83
C SER A 198 -11.18 0.87 12.95
N ARG A 199 -11.05 2.21 12.92
CA ARG A 199 -10.02 2.91 12.09
C ARG A 199 -8.62 2.39 12.35
N THR A 200 -8.25 2.19 13.62
CA THR A 200 -6.93 1.70 14.01
C THR A 200 -6.69 0.29 13.50
N VAL A 201 -7.63 -0.62 13.72
CA VAL A 201 -7.53 -2.03 13.27
C VAL A 201 -7.52 -2.11 11.75
N ALA A 202 -8.35 -1.31 11.06
CA ALA A 202 -8.37 -1.24 9.60
C ALA A 202 -7.00 -0.82 9.03
N ALA A 203 -6.37 0.21 9.61
CA ALA A 203 -5.04 0.66 9.19
C ALA A 203 -3.95 -0.38 9.50
N GLU A 204 -3.92 -0.95 10.72
CA GLU A 204 -2.95 -1.99 11.08
C GLU A 204 -3.06 -3.22 10.18
N TYR A 205 -4.28 -3.72 9.97
CA TYR A 205 -4.51 -4.87 9.10
C TYR A 205 -4.08 -4.58 7.65
N THR A 206 -4.40 -3.39 7.14
CA THR A 206 -3.97 -2.91 5.83
C THR A 206 -2.45 -2.89 5.68
N PHE A 207 -1.71 -2.46 6.72
CA PHE A 207 -0.25 -2.46 6.72
C PHE A 207 0.32 -3.88 6.68
N PHE A 208 -0.25 -4.81 7.44
CA PHE A 208 0.23 -6.19 7.44
C PHE A 208 -0.11 -6.91 6.14
N LEU A 209 -1.27 -6.64 5.57
CA LEU A 209 -1.67 -7.14 4.26
C LEU A 209 -0.75 -6.65 3.13
N ALA A 210 -0.16 -5.46 3.28
CA ALA A 210 0.82 -4.92 2.34
C ALA A 210 2.07 -5.81 2.22
N ILE A 211 2.49 -6.50 3.29
CA ILE A 211 3.74 -7.26 3.31
C ILE A 211 3.78 -8.33 2.21
N PRO A 212 2.87 -9.32 2.16
CA PRO A 212 2.92 -10.33 1.12
C PRO A 212 2.59 -9.79 -0.27
N VAL A 213 1.71 -8.79 -0.36
CA VAL A 213 1.27 -8.23 -1.66
C VAL A 213 2.39 -7.48 -2.35
N MET A 214 3.04 -6.53 -1.67
CA MET A 214 4.13 -5.75 -2.25
C MET A 214 5.37 -6.60 -2.49
N PHE A 215 5.66 -7.55 -1.60
CA PHE A 215 6.76 -8.47 -1.79
C PHE A 215 6.53 -9.33 -3.03
N GLY A 216 5.33 -9.88 -3.21
CA GLY A 216 4.95 -10.67 -4.39
C GLY A 216 4.98 -9.85 -5.67
N ALA A 217 4.42 -8.64 -5.68
CA ALA A 217 4.44 -7.73 -6.83
C ALA A 217 5.87 -7.34 -7.23
N SER A 218 6.72 -7.04 -6.26
CA SER A 218 8.13 -6.70 -6.53
C SER A 218 8.92 -7.87 -7.12
N ILE A 219 8.71 -9.10 -6.60
CA ILE A 219 9.32 -10.30 -7.20
C ILE A 219 8.86 -10.47 -8.65
N LEU A 220 7.57 -10.30 -8.92
CA LEU A 220 7.02 -10.43 -10.27
C LEU A 220 7.62 -9.40 -11.23
N LYS A 221 7.69 -8.13 -10.85
CA LYS A 221 8.27 -7.06 -11.68
C LYS A 221 9.78 -7.24 -11.89
N ILE A 222 10.55 -7.64 -10.87
CA ILE A 222 11.97 -7.97 -11.02
C ILE A 222 12.14 -9.18 -11.94
N ALA A 223 11.31 -10.22 -11.83
CA ALA A 223 11.39 -11.39 -12.68
C ALA A 223 11.06 -11.07 -14.16
N LYS A 224 10.12 -10.14 -14.40
CA LYS A 224 9.81 -9.65 -15.76
C LYS A 224 10.92 -8.78 -16.33
N PHE A 225 11.50 -7.88 -15.53
CA PHE A 225 12.60 -6.99 -15.94
C PHE A 225 13.90 -7.77 -16.19
N GLY A 226 14.18 -8.79 -15.38
CA GLY A 226 15.44 -9.53 -15.41
C GLY A 226 16.44 -9.04 -14.36
N LEU A 227 17.66 -9.60 -14.41
CA LEU A 227 18.72 -9.28 -13.42
C LEU A 227 19.88 -8.47 -14.03
N ASP A 228 19.74 -7.99 -15.24
CA ASP A 228 20.78 -7.24 -15.96
C ASP A 228 20.66 -5.72 -15.66
N PHE A 229 21.05 -5.35 -14.46
CA PHE A 229 21.02 -3.96 -14.01
C PHE A 229 22.31 -3.23 -14.30
N SER A 230 22.23 -2.03 -14.84
CA SER A 230 23.36 -1.10 -14.85
C SER A 230 23.68 -0.61 -13.44
N THR A 231 24.93 -0.19 -13.22
CA THR A 231 25.34 0.38 -11.92
C THR A 231 24.47 1.59 -11.52
N SER A 232 24.05 2.40 -12.49
CA SER A 232 23.20 3.57 -12.24
C SER A 232 21.81 3.16 -11.75
N GLU A 233 21.21 2.16 -12.38
CA GLU A 233 19.90 1.63 -11.98
C GLU A 233 19.91 1.03 -10.57
N VAL A 234 20.96 0.27 -10.23
CA VAL A 234 21.11 -0.28 -8.87
C VAL A 234 21.15 0.84 -7.83
N VAL A 235 21.92 1.91 -8.10
CA VAL A 235 22.01 3.04 -7.16
C VAL A 235 20.69 3.81 -7.05
N ILE A 236 20.03 4.09 -8.17
CA ILE A 236 18.71 4.75 -8.19
C ILE A 236 17.70 3.94 -7.38
N LEU A 237 17.63 2.63 -7.62
CA LEU A 237 16.72 1.73 -6.92
C LEU A 237 17.03 1.67 -5.42
N PHE A 238 18.29 1.50 -5.06
CA PHE A 238 18.73 1.44 -3.66
C PHE A 238 18.42 2.74 -2.91
N VAL A 239 18.72 3.90 -3.50
CA VAL A 239 18.43 5.21 -2.91
C VAL A 239 16.92 5.40 -2.75
N GLY A 240 16.12 5.10 -3.77
CA GLY A 240 14.66 5.15 -3.70
C GLY A 240 14.11 4.31 -2.55
N CYS A 241 14.55 3.05 -2.42
CA CYS A 241 14.14 2.16 -1.33
C CYS A 241 14.54 2.68 0.06
N VAL A 242 15.78 3.15 0.23
CA VAL A 242 16.26 3.65 1.53
C VAL A 242 15.48 4.89 1.97
N ILE A 243 15.22 5.80 1.05
CA ILE A 243 14.45 7.02 1.35
C ILE A 243 12.98 6.67 1.62
N ALA A 244 12.37 5.80 0.80
CA ALA A 244 11.01 5.33 1.04
C ALA A 244 10.89 4.68 2.44
N PHE A 245 11.85 3.86 2.85
CA PHE A 245 11.93 3.28 4.19
C PHE A 245 11.96 4.34 5.29
N ALA A 246 12.91 5.29 5.19
CA ALA A 246 13.11 6.31 6.22
C ALA A 246 11.87 7.22 6.39
N VAL A 247 11.27 7.64 5.27
CA VAL A 247 10.06 8.47 5.26
C VAL A 247 8.87 7.67 5.79
N SER A 248 8.70 6.42 5.38
CA SER A 248 7.63 5.54 5.85
C SER A 248 7.64 5.33 7.36
N LEU A 249 8.80 5.23 8.00
CA LEU A 249 8.91 5.14 9.47
C LEU A 249 8.24 6.33 10.17
N ILE A 250 8.37 7.50 9.60
CA ILE A 250 7.79 8.75 10.15
C ILE A 250 6.28 8.78 9.86
N VAL A 251 5.90 8.53 8.61
CA VAL A 251 4.51 8.65 8.15
C VAL A 251 3.59 7.62 8.79
N ILE A 252 4.03 6.37 8.95
CA ILE A 252 3.23 5.34 9.64
C ILE A 252 2.96 5.75 11.08
N ARG A 253 3.98 6.21 11.82
CA ARG A 253 3.79 6.69 13.20
C ARG A 253 2.84 7.88 13.27
N PHE A 254 2.99 8.84 12.34
CA PHE A 254 2.10 9.98 12.23
C PHE A 254 0.65 9.52 11.98
N LEU A 255 0.43 8.67 10.97
CA LEU A 255 -0.92 8.21 10.63
C LEU A 255 -1.58 7.46 11.79
N MET A 256 -0.85 6.55 12.46
CA MET A 256 -1.38 5.82 13.61
C MET A 256 -1.74 6.73 14.77
N GLY A 257 -0.98 7.80 14.97
CA GLY A 257 -1.33 8.85 15.94
C GLY A 257 -2.55 9.68 15.53
N TYR A 258 -2.64 10.02 14.25
CA TYR A 258 -3.69 10.84 13.66
C TYR A 258 -5.07 10.16 13.73
N ILE A 259 -5.18 8.91 13.28
CA ILE A 259 -6.46 8.18 13.19
C ILE A 259 -7.07 7.80 14.54
N LYS A 260 -6.29 7.88 15.64
CA LYS A 260 -6.82 7.74 17.01
C LYS A 260 -7.71 8.91 17.42
N LYS A 261 -7.55 10.07 16.81
CA LYS A 261 -8.24 11.33 17.18
C LYS A 261 -9.08 11.91 16.05
N HIS A 262 -8.82 11.50 14.80
CA HIS A 262 -9.44 12.05 13.60
C HIS A 262 -10.01 10.93 12.72
N ASP A 263 -10.87 11.32 11.79
CA ASP A 263 -11.43 10.42 10.77
C ASP A 263 -10.63 10.51 9.45
N PHE A 264 -10.98 9.66 8.48
CA PHE A 264 -10.32 9.61 7.18
C PHE A 264 -10.86 10.64 6.17
N LYS A 265 -11.81 11.50 6.52
CA LYS A 265 -12.44 12.44 5.56
C LYS A 265 -11.45 13.41 4.93
N VAL A 266 -10.42 13.84 5.66
CA VAL A 266 -9.37 14.72 5.10
C VAL A 266 -8.70 14.09 3.89
N PHE A 267 -8.41 12.80 3.94
CA PHE A 267 -7.84 12.07 2.81
C PHE A 267 -8.86 11.91 1.67
N GLY A 268 -10.14 11.79 1.99
CA GLY A 268 -11.22 11.79 1.01
C GLY A 268 -11.28 13.10 0.22
N TYR A 269 -11.27 14.23 0.90
CA TYR A 269 -11.24 15.55 0.24
C TYR A 269 -9.99 15.75 -0.59
N TYR A 270 -8.82 15.38 -0.05
CA TYR A 270 -7.57 15.47 -0.78
C TYR A 270 -7.61 14.66 -2.09
N ARG A 271 -8.11 13.41 -2.05
CA ARG A 271 -8.25 12.54 -3.24
C ARG A 271 -9.16 13.15 -4.30
N ILE A 272 -10.29 13.75 -3.90
CA ILE A 272 -11.20 14.40 -4.85
C ILE A 272 -10.50 15.57 -5.54
N ILE A 273 -9.81 16.43 -4.78
CA ILE A 273 -9.07 17.57 -5.31
C ILE A 273 -7.97 17.08 -6.27
N LEU A 274 -7.19 16.08 -5.86
CA LEU A 274 -6.14 15.50 -6.69
C LEU A 274 -6.70 14.88 -7.97
N GLY A 275 -7.80 14.12 -7.87
CA GLY A 275 -8.44 13.49 -9.03
C GLY A 275 -8.97 14.51 -10.03
N VAL A 276 -9.60 15.58 -9.56
CA VAL A 276 -10.04 16.69 -10.43
C VAL A 276 -8.83 17.37 -11.07
N PHE A 277 -7.76 17.58 -10.33
CA PHE A 277 -6.53 18.19 -10.85
C PHE A 277 -5.88 17.32 -11.94
N VAL A 278 -5.73 16.01 -11.70
CA VAL A 278 -5.17 15.06 -12.68
C VAL A 278 -6.04 15.03 -13.95
N LEU A 279 -7.35 14.99 -13.79
CA LEU A 279 -8.29 14.99 -14.92
C LEU A 279 -8.17 16.27 -15.75
N ALA A 280 -8.16 17.43 -15.10
CA ALA A 280 -8.00 18.72 -15.77
C ALA A 280 -6.66 18.86 -16.49
N TRP A 281 -5.58 18.42 -15.86
CA TRP A 281 -4.23 18.43 -16.46
C TRP A 281 -4.16 17.53 -17.69
N GLY A 282 -4.73 16.31 -17.62
CA GLY A 282 -4.80 15.41 -18.77
C GLY A 282 -5.61 15.97 -19.94
N PHE A 283 -6.76 16.61 -19.66
CA PHE A 283 -7.54 17.27 -20.71
C PHE A 283 -6.83 18.44 -21.38
N LEU A 284 -5.93 19.11 -20.67
CA LEU A 284 -5.10 20.17 -21.26
C LEU A 284 -3.96 19.63 -22.15
N GLY A 285 -3.86 18.32 -22.32
CA GLY A 285 -2.83 17.65 -23.13
C GLY A 285 -1.43 17.70 -22.51
N ALA A 286 -1.35 17.94 -21.20
CA ALA A 286 -0.09 18.04 -20.48
C ALA A 286 0.34 16.69 -19.81
N LEU A 287 -0.53 15.68 -19.81
CA LEU A 287 -0.22 14.31 -19.37
C LEU A 287 -0.13 13.41 -20.60
N HIS A 288 0.96 12.66 -20.69
CA HIS A 288 1.24 11.71 -21.78
C HIS A 288 1.01 10.24 -21.38
N ALA A 289 0.50 10.01 -20.16
CA ALA A 289 0.23 8.68 -19.61
C ALA A 289 -1.17 8.15 -19.94
#